data_8ec849b0b872efb2c7dd08fb7e09887d
#
_entry.id   8ec849b0b872efb2c7dd08fb7e09887d
#
_cell.length_a   1.000
_cell.length_b   1.000
_cell.length_c   1.000
_cell.angle_alpha   90.00
_cell.angle_beta   90.00
_cell.angle_gamma   90.00
#
_symmetry.space_group_name_H-M   'P 1'
#
loop_
_entity.id
_entity.type
_entity.pdbx_description
1 polymer ?
#
loop_
_entity_poly.entity_id
_entity_poly.type
_entity_poly.pdbx_seq_one_letter_code
_entity_poly.pdbx_strand_id
1 'polypeptide(L)'
;LIPRHDGVEHHLAGGDAVRAIVDVGRPPGAGAVGGVFLGDPGGGLVAQLQRNEYIRYAREVARRGARAWVLTGTASVLRVDVLRKVANARRDGALPGSYGVYDTLALTEDNELTLAIKTLGYRTMSPKECIVRTEVMLNWRDLWHQRMRWQRGALENLRHYKLSKVTRPYFVQQGIMILGMFAMWLFIGLTVLSAVTGSFQIQLLWLAIGLIFVVERIVTVWKGGYKSLVIAVPMVIEFVYDLFLQAVIIRSIFDIVSGRQADWYHPTDGANAAVESVPQPSASSESQDRVLTAR
;
A
#
# COMPACT_ATOMS: atom_id res chain seq x y z
N LEU A 1 25.37 -4.73 25.89
CA LEU A 1 24.61 -5.99 26.03
C LEU A 1 23.15 -5.67 25.71
N ILE A 2 22.80 -5.78 24.43
CA ILE A 2 21.43 -5.66 23.93
C ILE A 2 20.74 -6.99 24.22
N PRO A 3 19.57 -7.05 24.84
CA PRO A 3 18.83 -8.29 25.01
C PRO A 3 18.45 -8.83 23.63
N ARG A 4 18.90 -10.05 23.34
CA ARG A 4 18.38 -10.82 22.22
C ARG A 4 16.90 -11.12 22.51
N HIS A 5 16.00 -10.52 21.74
CA HIS A 5 14.65 -11.04 21.58
C HIS A 5 14.73 -12.28 20.69
N ASP A 6 14.66 -13.42 21.33
CA ASP A 6 14.56 -14.71 20.67
C ASP A 6 13.23 -14.79 19.91
N GLY A 7 13.31 -15.16 18.64
CA GLY A 7 12.24 -15.85 17.96
C GLY A 7 11.40 -15.10 16.93
N VAL A 8 11.83 -13.95 16.41
CA VAL A 8 11.35 -13.48 15.10
C VAL A 8 12.46 -13.72 14.09
N GLU A 9 12.44 -14.88 13.46
CA GLU A 9 13.17 -15.06 12.21
C GLU A 9 12.66 -13.98 11.24
N HIS A 10 13.37 -12.88 11.18
CA HIS A 10 13.33 -12.02 10.02
C HIS A 10 13.86 -12.86 8.85
N HIS A 11 12.97 -13.64 8.22
CA HIS A 11 13.20 -14.11 6.87
C HIS A 11 13.14 -12.90 5.91
N LEU A 12 13.97 -11.93 6.19
CA LEU A 12 14.70 -11.30 5.13
C LEU A 12 15.69 -12.39 4.68
N ALA A 13 15.25 -13.22 3.81
CA ALA A 13 16.11 -13.79 2.81
C ALA A 13 16.66 -12.62 1.96
N GLY A 14 17.34 -11.64 2.59
CA GLY A 14 17.92 -10.51 1.90
C GLY A 14 18.86 -10.98 0.78
N GLY A 15 19.55 -12.09 0.98
CA GLY A 15 20.34 -12.76 -0.03
C GLY A 15 19.48 -13.47 -1.09
N ASP A 16 18.42 -14.13 -0.69
CA ASP A 16 17.58 -14.92 -1.60
C ASP A 16 16.55 -14.05 -2.33
N ALA A 17 16.00 -13.03 -1.68
CA ALA A 17 15.18 -12.02 -2.36
C ALA A 17 16.01 -11.22 -3.36
N VAL A 18 17.22 -10.80 -3.01
CA VAL A 18 18.14 -10.12 -3.94
C VAL A 18 18.59 -11.09 -5.05
N ARG A 19 18.87 -12.35 -4.75
CA ARG A 19 19.18 -13.37 -5.79
C ARG A 19 17.96 -13.67 -6.65
N ALA A 20 16.77 -13.89 -6.08
CA ALA A 20 15.54 -14.06 -6.84
C ALA A 20 15.23 -12.83 -7.70
N ILE A 21 15.53 -11.63 -7.22
CA ILE A 21 15.41 -10.38 -7.96
C ILE A 21 16.47 -10.31 -9.07
N VAL A 22 17.69 -10.76 -8.83
CA VAL A 22 18.78 -10.77 -9.83
C VAL A 22 18.58 -11.90 -10.84
N ASP A 23 18.14 -13.08 -10.40
CA ASP A 23 17.97 -14.26 -11.26
C ASP A 23 16.65 -14.24 -12.05
N VAL A 24 15.56 -13.79 -11.43
CA VAL A 24 14.25 -13.56 -12.10
C VAL A 24 14.21 -12.18 -12.77
N GLY A 25 15.04 -11.27 -12.34
CA GLY A 25 14.92 -9.83 -12.53
C GLY A 25 15.65 -9.25 -13.72
N ARG A 26 16.01 -10.03 -14.72
CA ARG A 26 16.40 -9.47 -16.03
C ARG A 26 15.49 -9.88 -17.18
N PRO A 27 14.15 -9.84 -17.05
CA PRO A 27 13.35 -9.81 -18.27
C PRO A 27 13.77 -8.54 -19.03
N PRO A 28 13.93 -8.61 -20.34
CA PRO A 28 14.23 -7.44 -21.15
C PRO A 28 13.23 -6.33 -20.83
N GLY A 29 13.73 -5.16 -20.43
CA GLY A 29 12.90 -4.00 -20.12
C GLY A 29 12.42 -3.85 -18.67
N ALA A 30 12.81 -4.70 -17.71
CA ALA A 30 12.54 -4.45 -16.29
C ALA A 30 13.40 -3.30 -15.77
N GLY A 31 12.75 -2.28 -15.19
CA GLY A 31 13.41 -1.14 -14.55
C GLY A 31 13.49 -1.26 -13.03
N ALA A 32 12.55 -2.01 -12.45
CA ALA A 32 12.47 -2.20 -11.01
C ALA A 32 11.71 -3.48 -10.65
N VAL A 33 12.07 -4.06 -9.52
CA VAL A 33 11.40 -5.22 -8.92
C VAL A 33 11.10 -4.89 -7.46
N GLY A 34 9.82 -4.96 -7.06
CA GLY A 34 9.36 -4.79 -5.69
C GLY A 34 8.98 -6.12 -5.04
N GLY A 35 8.95 -6.13 -3.72
CA GLY A 35 8.42 -7.26 -2.96
C GLY A 35 6.90 -7.36 -3.06
N VAL A 36 6.38 -8.57 -2.85
CA VAL A 36 4.97 -8.81 -2.55
C VAL A 36 4.82 -8.73 -1.04
N PHE A 37 4.15 -7.70 -0.54
CA PHE A 37 4.03 -7.51 0.89
C PHE A 37 2.89 -8.32 1.49
N LEU A 38 3.14 -8.89 2.65
CA LEU A 38 2.19 -9.53 3.53
C LEU A 38 2.27 -8.86 4.90
N GLY A 39 1.15 -8.80 5.62
CA GLY A 39 1.14 -8.22 6.96
C GLY A 39 1.78 -9.13 7.99
N ASP A 40 2.47 -8.53 8.97
CA ASP A 40 3.04 -9.25 10.10
C ASP A 40 1.95 -9.99 10.90
N PRO A 41 2.30 -11.14 11.51
CA PRO A 41 1.38 -11.90 12.36
C PRO A 41 1.03 -11.11 13.64
N GLY A 42 -0.12 -11.42 14.23
CA GLY A 42 -0.56 -10.79 15.47
C GLY A 42 -1.57 -9.66 15.24
N GLY A 43 -1.81 -8.86 16.28
CA GLY A 43 -2.83 -7.81 16.29
C GLY A 43 -4.27 -8.34 16.30
N GLY A 44 -5.22 -7.43 16.39
CA GLY A 44 -6.65 -7.72 16.46
C GLY A 44 -7.34 -7.81 15.09
N LEU A 45 -8.63 -7.52 15.09
CA LEU A 45 -9.48 -7.56 13.90
C LEU A 45 -8.98 -6.63 12.79
N VAL A 46 -8.59 -5.40 13.13
CA VAL A 46 -8.11 -4.41 12.15
C VAL A 46 -6.87 -4.90 11.41
N ALA A 47 -5.92 -5.49 12.13
CA ALA A 47 -4.73 -6.09 11.55
C ALA A 47 -5.07 -7.29 10.63
N GLN A 48 -6.05 -8.11 11.02
CA GLN A 48 -6.45 -9.27 10.22
C GLN A 48 -7.17 -8.88 8.92
N LEU A 49 -7.97 -7.82 8.94
CA LEU A 49 -8.61 -7.26 7.73
C LEU A 49 -7.56 -6.80 6.71
N GLN A 50 -6.52 -6.10 7.16
CA GLN A 50 -5.41 -5.68 6.29
C GLN A 50 -4.63 -6.87 5.75
N ARG A 51 -4.37 -7.91 6.57
CA ARG A 51 -3.73 -9.14 6.07
C ARG A 51 -4.55 -9.81 4.97
N ASN A 52 -5.87 -9.87 5.13
CA ASN A 52 -6.76 -10.40 4.10
C ASN A 52 -6.66 -9.57 2.80
N GLU A 53 -6.63 -8.25 2.92
CA GLU A 53 -6.44 -7.34 1.78
C GLU A 53 -5.10 -7.57 1.07
N TYR A 54 -4.00 -7.70 1.82
CA TYR A 54 -2.67 -7.95 1.26
C TYR A 54 -2.58 -9.31 0.56
N ILE A 55 -3.23 -10.35 1.11
CA ILE A 55 -3.32 -11.66 0.44
C ILE A 55 -4.07 -11.56 -0.89
N ARG A 56 -5.17 -10.81 -0.95
CA ARG A 56 -5.92 -10.56 -2.19
C ARG A 56 -5.06 -9.82 -3.21
N TYR A 57 -4.37 -8.76 -2.78
CA TYR A 57 -3.47 -8.00 -3.63
C TYR A 57 -2.32 -8.87 -4.18
N ALA A 58 -1.67 -9.66 -3.33
CA ALA A 58 -0.63 -10.60 -3.75
C ALA A 58 -1.12 -11.57 -4.82
N ARG A 59 -2.35 -12.08 -4.67
CA ARG A 59 -2.98 -12.96 -5.66
C ARG A 59 -3.28 -12.25 -6.97
N GLU A 60 -3.72 -11.00 -6.91
CA GLU A 60 -3.97 -10.19 -8.09
C GLU A 60 -2.68 -9.94 -8.87
N VAL A 61 -1.60 -9.55 -8.21
CA VAL A 61 -0.28 -9.35 -8.82
C VAL A 61 0.21 -10.63 -9.49
N ALA A 62 0.07 -11.78 -8.83
CA ALA A 62 0.45 -13.07 -9.41
C ALA A 62 -0.36 -13.41 -10.68
N ARG A 63 -1.67 -13.16 -10.70
CA ARG A 63 -2.53 -13.37 -11.89
C ARG A 63 -2.15 -12.49 -13.08
N ARG A 64 -1.54 -11.33 -12.82
CA ARG A 64 -1.07 -10.39 -13.84
C ARG A 64 0.33 -10.69 -14.36
N GLY A 65 0.88 -11.87 -14.07
CA GLY A 65 2.24 -12.24 -14.45
C GLY A 65 3.28 -11.39 -13.74
N ALA A 66 3.11 -11.18 -12.45
CA ALA A 66 3.99 -10.38 -11.57
C ALA A 66 4.11 -8.89 -11.95
N ARG A 67 3.22 -8.34 -12.76
CA ARG A 67 3.22 -6.90 -13.07
C ARG A 67 2.68 -6.11 -11.87
N ALA A 68 3.55 -5.32 -11.26
CA ALA A 68 3.15 -4.45 -10.15
C ALA A 68 2.35 -3.24 -10.65
N TRP A 69 1.24 -2.93 -9.96
CA TRP A 69 0.59 -1.64 -10.08
C TRP A 69 1.46 -0.54 -9.49
N VAL A 70 1.89 -0.76 -8.26
CA VAL A 70 2.76 0.11 -7.48
C VAL A 70 3.88 -0.76 -6.92
N LEU A 71 5.12 -0.29 -7.01
CA LEU A 71 6.24 -0.89 -6.29
C LEU A 71 6.07 -0.63 -4.80
N THR A 72 6.45 -1.59 -3.96
CA THR A 72 6.36 -1.36 -2.52
C THR A 72 7.48 -0.44 -2.05
N GLY A 73 7.16 0.54 -1.20
CA GLY A 73 8.15 1.39 -0.57
C GLY A 73 9.08 0.64 0.40
N THR A 74 8.61 -0.48 0.96
CA THR A 74 9.35 -1.26 1.97
C THR A 74 10.50 -2.09 1.42
N ALA A 75 10.37 -2.63 0.20
CA ALA A 75 11.45 -3.42 -0.41
C ALA A 75 11.31 -3.42 -1.93
N SER A 76 12.12 -2.61 -2.57
CA SER A 76 12.23 -2.56 -4.03
C SER A 76 13.68 -2.45 -4.44
N VAL A 77 14.06 -3.19 -5.45
CA VAL A 77 15.35 -3.10 -6.12
C VAL A 77 15.16 -2.38 -7.44
N LEU A 78 15.90 -1.30 -7.60
CA LEU A 78 15.78 -0.39 -8.74
C LEU A 78 17.10 -0.37 -9.52
N ARG A 79 17.02 -0.34 -10.82
CA ARG A 79 18.20 -0.20 -11.68
C ARG A 79 18.72 1.22 -11.63
N VAL A 80 19.99 1.37 -11.29
CA VAL A 80 20.66 2.69 -11.16
C VAL A 80 20.61 3.49 -12.46
N ASP A 81 20.78 2.83 -13.62
CA ASP A 81 20.69 3.50 -14.92
C ASP A 81 19.28 4.04 -15.20
N VAL A 82 18.23 3.33 -14.76
CA VAL A 82 16.83 3.80 -14.85
C VAL A 82 16.58 4.96 -13.92
N LEU A 83 17.08 4.92 -12.68
CA LEU A 83 16.98 6.05 -11.73
C LEU A 83 17.67 7.31 -12.27
N ARG A 84 18.84 7.17 -12.88
CA ARG A 84 19.53 8.30 -13.56
C ARG A 84 18.68 8.86 -14.70
N LYS A 85 18.00 8.01 -15.48
CA LYS A 85 17.11 8.45 -16.55
C LYS A 85 15.87 9.17 -15.99
N VAL A 86 15.31 8.73 -14.86
CA VAL A 86 14.21 9.43 -14.18
C VAL A 86 14.67 10.84 -13.77
N ALA A 87 15.83 10.95 -13.08
CA ALA A 87 16.34 12.23 -12.65
C ALA A 87 16.63 13.19 -13.83
N ASN A 88 17.19 12.66 -14.92
CA ASN A 88 17.45 13.46 -16.13
C ASN A 88 16.14 13.91 -16.78
N ALA A 89 15.18 13.00 -16.95
CA ALA A 89 13.88 13.31 -17.56
C ALA A 89 13.10 14.37 -16.76
N ARG A 90 13.23 14.41 -15.44
CA ARG A 90 12.67 15.47 -14.61
C ARG A 90 13.38 16.81 -14.82
N ARG A 91 14.72 16.78 -14.83
CA ARG A 91 15.51 17.99 -15.13
C ARG A 91 15.17 18.57 -16.48
N ASP A 92 14.93 17.72 -17.48
CA ASP A 92 14.60 18.12 -18.85
C ASP A 92 13.09 18.44 -19.04
N GLY A 93 12.28 18.36 -17.96
CA GLY A 93 10.84 18.63 -18.00
C GLY A 93 10.00 17.55 -18.71
N ALA A 94 10.57 16.38 -19.01
CA ALA A 94 9.87 15.27 -19.66
C ALA A 94 9.02 14.44 -18.68
N LEU A 95 9.31 14.52 -17.38
CA LEU A 95 8.52 13.93 -16.30
C LEU A 95 8.10 15.03 -15.32
N PRO A 96 6.90 14.91 -14.71
CA PRO A 96 6.50 15.80 -13.63
C PRO A 96 7.31 15.53 -12.34
N GLY A 97 7.20 16.46 -11.39
CA GLY A 97 7.81 16.36 -10.07
C GLY A 97 9.04 17.21 -9.88
N SER A 98 9.59 17.18 -8.68
CA SER A 98 10.81 17.91 -8.29
C SER A 98 12.06 17.30 -8.91
N TYR A 99 13.15 18.08 -8.94
CA TYR A 99 14.45 17.57 -9.41
C TYR A 99 14.92 16.38 -8.55
N GLY A 100 15.50 15.36 -9.21
CA GLY A 100 16.02 14.19 -8.54
C GLY A 100 15.29 12.90 -8.90
N VAL A 101 15.60 11.83 -8.17
CA VAL A 101 15.01 10.50 -8.38
C VAL A 101 13.60 10.43 -7.78
N TYR A 102 13.41 11.01 -6.59
CA TYR A 102 12.14 11.05 -5.89
C TYR A 102 11.54 12.45 -5.99
N ASP A 103 10.23 12.49 -6.19
CA ASP A 103 9.48 13.73 -6.04
C ASP A 103 9.23 13.99 -4.54
N THR A 104 9.87 15.02 -4.00
CA THR A 104 9.78 15.39 -2.59
C THR A 104 8.41 15.96 -2.19
N LEU A 105 7.56 16.30 -3.15
CA LEU A 105 6.21 16.80 -2.93
C LEU A 105 5.16 15.69 -2.99
N ALA A 106 5.53 14.49 -3.46
CA ALA A 106 4.61 13.37 -3.55
C ALA A 106 4.32 12.77 -2.17
N LEU A 107 3.03 12.57 -1.84
CA LEU A 107 2.60 11.89 -0.61
C LEU A 107 2.96 10.40 -0.59
N THR A 108 3.12 9.82 -1.78
CA THR A 108 3.45 8.41 -2.00
C THR A 108 4.52 8.34 -3.09
N GLU A 109 5.77 8.41 -2.65
CA GLU A 109 6.96 8.44 -3.49
C GLU A 109 7.15 7.14 -4.28
N ASP A 110 6.74 6.01 -3.71
CA ASP A 110 6.79 4.68 -4.33
C ASP A 110 5.82 4.57 -5.52
N ASN A 111 4.61 5.08 -5.35
CA ASN A 111 3.62 5.15 -6.42
C ASN A 111 4.08 6.10 -7.53
N GLU A 112 4.55 7.28 -7.17
CA GLU A 112 5.03 8.29 -8.11
C GLU A 112 6.23 7.76 -8.91
N LEU A 113 7.25 7.19 -8.25
CA LEU A 113 8.41 6.61 -8.90
C LEU A 113 8.02 5.44 -9.83
N THR A 114 7.01 4.65 -9.42
CA THR A 114 6.46 3.59 -10.29
C THR A 114 5.91 4.16 -11.58
N LEU A 115 5.16 5.25 -11.53
CA LEU A 115 4.64 5.94 -12.72
C LEU A 115 5.76 6.54 -13.56
N ALA A 116 6.78 7.15 -12.95
CA ALA A 116 7.96 7.67 -13.63
C ALA A 116 8.68 6.59 -14.44
N ILE A 117 8.99 5.46 -13.81
CA ILE A 117 9.66 4.32 -14.43
C ILE A 117 8.84 3.78 -15.61
N LYS A 118 7.52 3.62 -15.43
CA LYS A 118 6.61 3.14 -16.50
C LYS A 118 6.48 4.14 -17.64
N THR A 119 6.49 5.42 -17.35
CA THR A 119 6.40 6.50 -18.37
C THR A 119 7.65 6.49 -19.25
N LEU A 120 8.81 6.13 -18.72
CA LEU A 120 10.05 5.94 -19.48
C LEU A 120 10.09 4.59 -20.24
N GLY A 121 8.99 3.81 -20.25
CA GLY A 121 8.87 2.57 -21.01
C GLY A 121 9.40 1.32 -20.30
N TYR A 122 9.82 1.42 -19.05
CA TYR A 122 10.29 0.28 -18.27
C TYR A 122 9.14 -0.46 -17.59
N ARG A 123 9.35 -1.76 -17.34
CA ARG A 123 8.41 -2.58 -16.58
C ARG A 123 8.74 -2.56 -15.09
N THR A 124 7.70 -2.62 -14.27
CA THR A 124 7.81 -2.82 -12.82
C THR A 124 7.18 -4.17 -12.47
N MET A 125 7.87 -4.96 -11.69
CA MET A 125 7.47 -6.34 -11.38
C MET A 125 7.48 -6.57 -9.86
N SER A 126 6.64 -7.51 -9.41
CA SER A 126 6.63 -8.03 -8.04
C SER A 126 6.41 -9.55 -8.11
N PRO A 127 7.48 -10.32 -8.30
CA PRO A 127 7.41 -11.77 -8.35
C PRO A 127 6.88 -12.34 -7.03
N LYS A 128 6.09 -13.40 -7.09
CA LYS A 128 5.48 -14.04 -5.91
C LYS A 128 6.49 -14.66 -4.93
N GLU A 129 7.71 -14.87 -5.41
CA GLU A 129 8.84 -15.38 -4.64
C GLU A 129 9.48 -14.30 -3.75
N CYS A 130 9.30 -13.02 -4.11
CA CYS A 130 9.84 -11.87 -3.37
C CYS A 130 8.86 -11.44 -2.28
N ILE A 131 8.68 -12.26 -1.24
CA ILE A 131 7.78 -11.95 -0.13
C ILE A 131 8.47 -11.02 0.85
N VAL A 132 7.78 -9.94 1.23
CA VAL A 132 8.19 -8.99 2.26
C VAL A 132 7.11 -8.91 3.32
N ARG A 133 7.47 -8.98 4.58
CA ARG A 133 6.56 -8.72 5.70
C ARG A 133 6.60 -7.25 6.05
N THR A 134 5.44 -6.69 6.32
CA THR A 134 5.29 -5.29 6.69
C THR A 134 4.35 -5.15 7.87
N GLU A 135 4.57 -4.12 8.65
CA GLU A 135 3.67 -3.75 9.73
C GLU A 135 2.25 -3.53 9.25
N VAL A 136 1.31 -3.82 10.12
CA VAL A 136 -0.12 -3.55 9.94
C VAL A 136 -0.61 -2.61 11.01
N MET A 137 -1.53 -1.72 10.67
CA MET A 137 -2.13 -0.81 11.63
C MET A 137 -2.98 -1.60 12.63
N LEU A 138 -2.84 -1.30 13.91
CA LEU A 138 -3.51 -2.03 14.99
C LEU A 138 -4.87 -1.44 15.34
N ASN A 139 -5.12 -0.20 14.96
CA ASN A 139 -6.37 0.52 15.25
C ASN A 139 -6.92 1.24 14.01
N TRP A 140 -8.21 1.60 14.06
CA TRP A 140 -8.92 2.24 12.97
C TRP A 140 -8.41 3.64 12.64
N ARG A 141 -7.91 4.38 13.63
CA ARG A 141 -7.41 5.74 13.44
C ARG A 141 -6.15 5.77 12.59
N ASP A 142 -5.16 4.94 12.93
CA ASP A 142 -3.90 4.86 12.18
C ASP A 142 -4.13 4.29 10.79
N LEU A 143 -5.02 3.29 10.68
CA LEU A 143 -5.44 2.77 9.39
C LEU A 143 -6.10 3.85 8.52
N TRP A 144 -6.97 4.69 9.10
CA TRP A 144 -7.60 5.80 8.40
C TRP A 144 -6.54 6.75 7.80
N HIS A 145 -5.59 7.20 8.61
CA HIS A 145 -4.54 8.11 8.14
C HIS A 145 -3.64 7.47 7.08
N GLN A 146 -3.28 6.20 7.25
CA GLN A 146 -2.50 5.46 6.26
C GLN A 146 -3.26 5.36 4.92
N ARG A 147 -4.54 4.99 4.94
CA ARG A 147 -5.36 4.83 3.74
C ARG A 147 -5.66 6.17 3.07
N MET A 148 -5.90 7.22 3.86
CA MET A 148 -6.05 8.59 3.34
C MET A 148 -4.80 9.02 2.58
N ARG A 149 -3.61 8.82 3.14
CA ARG A 149 -2.34 9.14 2.50
C ARG A 149 -2.17 8.36 1.19
N TRP A 150 -2.44 7.06 1.19
CA TRP A 150 -2.29 6.23 -0.01
C TRP A 150 -3.29 6.62 -1.11
N GLN A 151 -4.55 6.77 -0.76
CA GLN A 151 -5.59 7.08 -1.74
C GLN A 151 -5.39 8.49 -2.32
N ARG A 152 -5.12 9.47 -1.47
CA ARG A 152 -4.87 10.83 -1.90
C ARG A 152 -3.61 10.93 -2.74
N GLY A 153 -2.50 10.34 -2.30
CA GLY A 153 -1.24 10.34 -3.05
C GLY A 153 -1.40 9.69 -4.43
N ALA A 154 -2.13 8.57 -4.52
CA ALA A 154 -2.40 7.94 -5.81
C ALA A 154 -3.20 8.85 -6.76
N LEU A 155 -4.22 9.56 -6.26
CA LEU A 155 -5.03 10.49 -7.06
C LEU A 155 -4.23 11.73 -7.49
N GLU A 156 -3.43 12.30 -6.59
CA GLU A 156 -2.56 13.45 -6.89
C GLU A 156 -1.50 13.09 -7.92
N ASN A 157 -0.86 11.93 -7.80
CA ASN A 157 0.09 11.43 -8.79
C ASN A 157 -0.57 11.25 -10.16
N LEU A 158 -1.77 10.65 -10.22
CA LEU A 158 -2.50 10.52 -11.48
C LEU A 158 -2.85 11.88 -12.09
N ARG A 159 -3.19 12.88 -11.28
CA ARG A 159 -3.45 14.25 -11.74
C ARG A 159 -2.19 14.87 -12.34
N HIS A 160 -1.02 14.69 -11.72
CA HIS A 160 0.25 15.21 -12.20
C HIS A 160 0.70 14.55 -13.52
N TYR A 161 0.58 13.21 -13.61
CA TYR A 161 0.96 12.47 -14.82
C TYR A 161 -0.08 12.56 -15.95
N LYS A 162 -1.26 13.13 -15.68
CA LYS A 162 -2.37 13.29 -16.66
C LYS A 162 -2.77 11.96 -17.31
N LEU A 163 -3.70 12.01 -18.24
CA LEU A 163 -4.13 10.81 -18.98
C LEU A 163 -3.11 10.46 -20.06
N SER A 164 -2.54 9.26 -19.97
CA SER A 164 -1.54 8.72 -20.88
C SER A 164 -1.75 7.23 -21.09
N LYS A 165 -1.00 6.58 -21.97
CA LYS A 165 -1.04 5.11 -22.13
C LYS A 165 -0.67 4.38 -20.83
N VAL A 166 0.19 4.97 -20.00
CA VAL A 166 0.64 4.41 -18.72
C VAL A 166 -0.42 4.60 -17.63
N THR A 167 -1.02 5.78 -17.53
CA THR A 167 -1.96 6.12 -16.46
C THR A 167 -3.40 5.69 -16.76
N ARG A 168 -3.77 5.47 -18.04
CA ARG A 168 -5.12 5.05 -18.43
C ARG A 168 -5.66 3.85 -17.63
N PRO A 169 -4.90 2.75 -17.42
CA PRO A 169 -5.40 1.63 -16.61
C PRO A 169 -5.72 2.02 -15.16
N TYR A 170 -4.96 2.94 -14.58
CA TYR A 170 -5.21 3.43 -13.23
C TYR A 170 -6.47 4.29 -13.17
N PHE A 171 -6.68 5.20 -14.15
CA PHE A 171 -7.93 5.97 -14.25
C PHE A 171 -9.14 5.05 -14.42
N VAL A 172 -9.04 4.03 -15.25
CA VAL A 172 -10.11 3.03 -15.42
C VAL A 172 -10.38 2.29 -14.11
N GLN A 173 -9.34 1.88 -13.38
CA GLN A 173 -9.47 1.24 -12.08
C GLN A 173 -10.18 2.15 -11.07
N GLN A 174 -9.80 3.42 -10.97
CA GLN A 174 -10.47 4.40 -10.10
C GLN A 174 -11.93 4.60 -10.51
N GLY A 175 -12.20 4.69 -11.81
CA GLY A 175 -13.57 4.82 -12.34
C GLY A 175 -14.45 3.61 -12.01
N ILE A 176 -13.94 2.39 -12.19
CA ILE A 176 -14.65 1.16 -11.83
C ILE A 176 -14.92 1.12 -10.32
N MET A 177 -13.96 1.52 -9.50
CA MET A 177 -14.12 1.57 -8.04
C MET A 177 -15.22 2.55 -7.62
N ILE A 178 -15.24 3.76 -8.20
CA ILE A 178 -16.28 4.76 -7.93
C ILE A 178 -17.66 4.28 -8.42
N LEU A 179 -17.72 3.66 -9.61
CA LEU A 179 -18.96 3.09 -10.15
C LEU A 179 -19.47 1.95 -9.25
N GLY A 180 -18.59 1.07 -8.78
CA GLY A 180 -18.94 -0.01 -7.84
C GLY A 180 -19.47 0.52 -6.51
N MET A 181 -18.83 1.57 -5.99
CA MET A 181 -19.31 2.26 -4.78
C MET A 181 -20.71 2.84 -4.98
N PHE A 182 -20.95 3.54 -6.10
CA PHE A 182 -22.27 4.09 -6.41
C PHE A 182 -23.32 2.98 -6.55
N ALA A 183 -23.02 1.91 -7.27
CA ALA A 183 -23.93 0.78 -7.45
C ALA A 183 -24.27 0.11 -6.10
N MET A 184 -23.30 -0.01 -5.19
CA MET A 184 -23.53 -0.56 -3.86
C MET A 184 -24.46 0.35 -3.03
N TRP A 185 -24.24 1.66 -3.01
CA TRP A 185 -25.09 2.59 -2.28
C TRP A 185 -26.52 2.64 -2.86
N LEU A 186 -26.65 2.56 -4.19
CA LEU A 186 -27.93 2.43 -4.86
C LEU A 186 -28.65 1.14 -4.43
N PHE A 187 -27.93 0.02 -4.41
CA PHE A 187 -28.48 -1.26 -3.96
C PHE A 187 -28.96 -1.21 -2.51
N ILE A 188 -28.18 -0.64 -1.59
CA ILE A 188 -28.57 -0.45 -0.19
C ILE A 188 -29.82 0.42 -0.10
N GLY A 189 -29.84 1.57 -0.80
CA GLY A 189 -30.98 2.48 -0.80
C GLY A 189 -32.26 1.83 -1.30
N LEU A 190 -32.19 1.10 -2.41
CA LEU A 190 -33.33 0.36 -2.95
C LEU A 190 -33.81 -0.77 -2.01
N THR A 191 -32.87 -1.44 -1.35
CA THR A 191 -33.21 -2.49 -0.37
C THR A 191 -33.92 -1.90 0.83
N VAL A 192 -33.45 -0.79 1.38
CA VAL A 192 -34.09 -0.08 2.49
C VAL A 192 -35.49 0.42 2.08
N LEU A 193 -35.60 1.04 0.90
CA LEU A 193 -36.87 1.52 0.36
C LEU A 193 -37.86 0.37 0.22
N SER A 194 -37.44 -0.76 -0.35
CA SER A 194 -38.29 -1.96 -0.50
C SER A 194 -38.75 -2.51 0.85
N ALA A 195 -37.88 -2.51 1.86
CA ALA A 195 -38.23 -2.94 3.20
C ALA A 195 -39.27 -2.00 3.87
N VAL A 196 -39.08 -0.68 3.74
CA VAL A 196 -39.98 0.33 4.32
C VAL A 196 -41.37 0.31 3.65
N THR A 197 -41.43 0.08 2.34
CA THR A 197 -42.69 -0.01 1.58
C THR A 197 -43.38 -1.36 1.69
N GLY A 198 -42.80 -2.31 2.43
CA GLY A 198 -43.37 -3.66 2.59
C GLY A 198 -43.28 -4.51 1.32
N SER A 199 -42.56 -4.08 0.31
CA SER A 199 -42.40 -4.78 -0.97
C SER A 199 -41.13 -5.66 -1.02
N PHE A 200 -40.46 -5.85 0.11
CA PHE A 200 -39.22 -6.65 0.17
C PHE A 200 -39.53 -8.12 -0.11
N GLN A 201 -38.87 -8.66 -1.12
CA GLN A 201 -38.93 -10.06 -1.50
C GLN A 201 -37.53 -10.63 -1.72
N ILE A 202 -37.28 -11.80 -1.15
CA ILE A 202 -36.05 -12.53 -1.40
C ILE A 202 -36.11 -13.14 -2.80
N GLN A 203 -35.28 -12.67 -3.70
CA GLN A 203 -35.19 -13.22 -5.05
C GLN A 203 -34.01 -14.17 -5.16
N LEU A 204 -34.24 -15.37 -5.69
CA LEU A 204 -33.21 -16.41 -5.87
C LEU A 204 -32.00 -15.92 -6.69
N LEU A 205 -32.23 -15.05 -7.66
CA LEU A 205 -31.16 -14.48 -8.47
C LEU A 205 -30.13 -13.70 -7.60
N TRP A 206 -30.62 -12.82 -6.72
CA TRP A 206 -29.76 -12.03 -5.82
C TRP A 206 -29.07 -12.89 -4.76
N LEU A 207 -29.76 -13.94 -4.30
CA LEU A 207 -29.16 -14.91 -3.40
C LEU A 207 -28.00 -15.67 -4.08
N ALA A 208 -28.20 -16.11 -5.32
CA ALA A 208 -27.16 -16.77 -6.10
C ALA A 208 -25.94 -15.84 -6.36
N ILE A 209 -26.19 -14.59 -6.72
CA ILE A 209 -25.12 -13.59 -6.88
C ILE A 209 -24.36 -13.39 -5.55
N GLY A 210 -25.10 -13.24 -4.43
CA GLY A 210 -24.50 -13.13 -3.11
C GLY A 210 -23.62 -14.33 -2.75
N LEU A 211 -24.06 -15.55 -3.08
CA LEU A 211 -23.30 -16.77 -2.86
C LEU A 211 -21.99 -16.78 -3.68
N ILE A 212 -22.02 -16.30 -4.92
CA ILE A 212 -20.80 -16.16 -5.73
C ILE A 212 -19.78 -15.24 -5.04
N PHE A 213 -20.23 -14.12 -4.48
CA PHE A 213 -19.36 -13.22 -3.71
C PHE A 213 -18.81 -13.88 -2.46
N VAL A 214 -19.63 -14.65 -1.71
CA VAL A 214 -19.14 -15.42 -0.53
C VAL A 214 -18.02 -16.38 -0.95
N VAL A 215 -18.25 -17.16 -2.01
CA VAL A 215 -17.28 -18.13 -2.52
C VAL A 215 -16.00 -17.41 -2.97
N GLU A 216 -16.13 -16.29 -3.69
CA GLU A 216 -15.00 -15.48 -4.11
C GLU A 216 -14.18 -14.99 -2.91
N ARG A 217 -14.82 -14.45 -1.89
CA ARG A 217 -14.16 -13.97 -0.67
C ARG A 217 -13.41 -15.10 0.06
N ILE A 218 -14.01 -16.26 0.22
CA ILE A 218 -13.40 -17.43 0.83
C ILE A 218 -12.18 -17.88 0.01
N VAL A 219 -12.35 -18.06 -1.29
CA VAL A 219 -11.28 -18.54 -2.18
C VAL A 219 -10.11 -17.56 -2.24
N THR A 220 -10.36 -16.27 -2.20
CA THR A 220 -9.30 -15.26 -2.29
C THR A 220 -8.42 -15.19 -1.05
N VAL A 221 -8.95 -15.48 0.14
CA VAL A 221 -8.20 -15.46 1.40
C VAL A 221 -7.83 -16.84 1.92
N TRP A 222 -8.12 -17.92 1.18
CA TRP A 222 -7.88 -19.31 1.61
C TRP A 222 -6.45 -19.55 2.14
N LYS A 223 -5.47 -18.96 1.48
CA LYS A 223 -4.06 -19.07 1.87
C LYS A 223 -3.71 -18.34 3.18
N GLY A 224 -4.59 -17.48 3.68
CA GLY A 224 -4.42 -16.76 4.94
C GLY A 224 -4.75 -17.59 6.19
N GLY A 225 -5.20 -18.84 6.00
CA GLY A 225 -5.54 -19.77 7.07
C GLY A 225 -6.86 -19.46 7.79
N TYR A 226 -7.10 -20.16 8.91
CA TYR A 226 -8.36 -20.12 9.64
C TYR A 226 -8.83 -18.72 10.03
N LYS A 227 -7.95 -17.87 10.55
CA LYS A 227 -8.31 -16.50 10.96
C LYS A 227 -8.85 -15.66 9.81
N SER A 228 -8.29 -15.81 8.62
CA SER A 228 -8.78 -15.13 7.42
C SER A 228 -10.17 -15.62 7.01
N LEU A 229 -10.42 -16.92 7.10
CA LEU A 229 -11.71 -17.53 6.76
C LEU A 229 -12.83 -17.12 7.72
N VAL A 230 -12.56 -17.11 9.02
CA VAL A 230 -13.55 -16.69 10.05
C VAL A 230 -14.06 -15.29 9.81
N ILE A 231 -13.24 -14.40 9.27
CA ILE A 231 -13.63 -13.02 8.94
C ILE A 231 -14.36 -12.96 7.58
N ALA A 232 -13.91 -13.74 6.61
CA ALA A 232 -14.45 -13.67 5.24
C ALA A 232 -15.83 -14.35 5.09
N VAL A 233 -16.08 -15.45 5.82
CA VAL A 233 -17.32 -16.24 5.71
C VAL A 233 -18.57 -15.43 6.09
N PRO A 234 -18.62 -14.67 7.19
CA PRO A 234 -19.81 -13.90 7.55
C PRO A 234 -20.13 -12.73 6.61
N MET A 235 -19.19 -12.32 5.75
CA MET A 235 -19.24 -11.15 4.87
C MET A 235 -19.52 -9.80 5.56
N VAL A 236 -20.29 -9.78 6.65
CA VAL A 236 -20.68 -8.54 7.34
C VAL A 236 -19.46 -7.75 7.83
N ILE A 237 -18.47 -8.45 8.37
CA ILE A 237 -17.24 -7.81 8.87
C ILE A 237 -16.46 -7.17 7.72
N GLU A 238 -16.30 -7.89 6.61
CA GLU A 238 -15.63 -7.35 5.43
C GLU A 238 -16.44 -6.23 4.78
N PHE A 239 -17.76 -6.31 4.78
CA PHE A 239 -18.64 -5.26 4.31
C PHE A 239 -18.46 -3.96 5.10
N VAL A 240 -18.38 -4.02 6.43
CA VAL A 240 -18.06 -2.85 7.27
C VAL A 240 -16.68 -2.29 6.93
N TYR A 241 -15.72 -3.15 6.65
CA TYR A 241 -14.39 -2.73 6.21
C TYR A 241 -14.42 -2.05 4.82
N ASP A 242 -15.19 -2.59 3.89
CA ASP A 242 -15.38 -1.98 2.57
C ASP A 242 -16.06 -0.59 2.69
N LEU A 243 -17.04 -0.41 3.58
CA LEU A 243 -17.64 0.90 3.89
C LEU A 243 -16.61 1.89 4.46
N PHE A 244 -15.75 1.42 5.34
CA PHE A 244 -14.65 2.23 5.87
C PHE A 244 -13.70 2.70 4.75
N LEU A 245 -13.31 1.82 3.84
CA LEU A 245 -12.45 2.18 2.70
C LEU A 245 -13.16 3.16 1.75
N GLN A 246 -14.46 3.02 1.54
CA GLN A 246 -15.24 3.97 0.74
C GLN A 246 -15.30 5.36 1.39
N ALA A 247 -15.44 5.43 2.71
CA ALA A 247 -15.36 6.70 3.42
C ALA A 247 -14.00 7.39 3.23
N VAL A 248 -12.91 6.62 3.20
CA VAL A 248 -11.57 7.12 2.87
C VAL A 248 -11.52 7.71 1.46
N ILE A 249 -12.09 7.01 0.47
CA ILE A 249 -12.11 7.46 -0.92
C ILE A 249 -12.89 8.77 -1.05
N ILE A 250 -14.10 8.82 -0.51
CA ILE A 250 -14.97 10.01 -0.53
C ILE A 250 -14.23 11.19 0.11
N ARG A 251 -13.64 10.97 1.27
CA ARG A 251 -12.91 12.00 2.00
C ARG A 251 -11.68 12.48 1.22
N SER A 252 -10.91 11.58 0.61
CA SER A 252 -9.74 11.92 -0.19
C SER A 252 -10.12 12.78 -1.39
N ILE A 253 -11.21 12.43 -2.10
CA ILE A 253 -11.72 13.22 -3.23
C ILE A 253 -12.17 14.60 -2.75
N PHE A 254 -12.92 14.66 -1.64
CA PHE A 254 -13.38 15.92 -1.05
C PHE A 254 -12.21 16.85 -0.67
N ASP A 255 -11.17 16.32 -0.03
CA ASP A 255 -10.01 17.11 0.37
C ASP A 255 -9.22 17.64 -0.84
N ILE A 256 -9.10 16.85 -1.93
CA ILE A 256 -8.48 17.29 -3.19
C ILE A 256 -9.31 18.41 -3.86
N VAL A 257 -10.62 18.23 -3.94
CA VAL A 257 -11.53 19.22 -4.57
C VAL A 257 -11.60 20.50 -3.75
N SER A 258 -11.57 20.39 -2.42
CA SER A 258 -11.59 21.54 -1.49
C SER A 258 -10.23 22.25 -1.37
N GLY A 259 -9.17 21.77 -2.06
CA GLY A 259 -7.84 22.38 -2.02
C GLY A 259 -7.15 22.27 -0.66
N ARG A 260 -7.58 21.37 0.23
CA ARG A 260 -6.93 21.17 1.53
C ARG A 260 -5.53 20.61 1.32
N GLN A 261 -4.55 21.17 2.02
CA GLN A 261 -3.20 20.62 2.02
C GLN A 261 -3.17 19.27 2.76
N ALA A 262 -2.27 18.40 2.33
CA ALA A 262 -2.05 17.12 3.00
C ALA A 262 -1.14 17.32 4.19
N ASP A 263 -1.59 16.90 5.37
CA ASP A 263 -0.77 16.87 6.56
C ASP A 263 -0.11 15.48 6.70
N TRP A 264 1.18 15.48 7.03
CA TRP A 264 1.88 14.27 7.39
C TRP A 264 1.47 13.84 8.79
N TYR A 265 0.74 12.74 8.88
CA TYR A 265 0.41 12.12 10.16
C TYR A 265 1.52 11.12 10.53
N HIS A 266 2.19 11.36 11.64
CA HIS A 266 3.02 10.36 12.29
C HIS A 266 2.17 9.63 13.33
N PRO A 267 2.06 8.28 13.29
CA PRO A 267 1.42 7.54 14.36
C PRO A 267 2.08 7.95 15.68
N THR A 268 1.30 8.42 16.64
CA THR A 268 1.81 8.65 17.99
C THR A 268 1.98 7.27 18.62
N ASP A 269 3.16 6.72 18.48
CA ASP A 269 3.51 5.43 19.01
C ASP A 269 3.48 5.46 20.53
N GLY A 270 2.67 4.58 21.12
CA GLY A 270 2.93 4.13 22.48
C GLY A 270 4.30 3.48 22.65
N ALA A 271 5.04 3.22 21.54
CA ALA A 271 6.40 2.73 21.53
C ALA A 271 7.45 3.85 21.71
N ASN A 272 7.20 5.08 21.27
CA ASN A 272 8.15 6.19 21.44
C ASN A 272 8.20 6.71 22.88
N ALA A 273 7.15 6.51 23.67
CA ALA A 273 7.19 6.81 25.10
C ALA A 273 8.20 5.92 25.87
N ALA A 274 8.54 4.75 25.34
CA ALA A 274 9.52 3.85 25.92
C ALA A 274 10.97 4.14 25.49
N VAL A 275 11.16 4.84 24.35
CA VAL A 275 12.50 5.19 23.83
C VAL A 275 12.98 6.53 24.41
N GLU A 276 12.07 7.43 24.74
CA GLU A 276 12.40 8.72 25.39
C GLU A 276 12.84 8.57 26.86
N SER A 277 12.63 7.40 27.46
CA SER A 277 13.05 7.11 28.84
C SER A 277 14.47 6.52 28.96
N VAL A 278 15.21 6.34 27.87
CA VAL A 278 16.64 5.96 27.94
C VAL A 278 17.45 7.24 28.16
N PRO A 279 18.10 7.42 29.33
CA PRO A 279 18.95 8.58 29.56
C PRO A 279 20.05 8.62 28.51
N GLN A 280 20.13 9.70 27.76
CA GLN A 280 21.27 9.93 26.89
C GLN A 280 22.53 9.94 27.76
N PRO A 281 23.61 9.22 27.40
CA PRO A 281 24.87 9.33 28.10
C PRO A 281 25.30 10.78 28.01
N SER A 282 25.45 11.43 29.18
CA SER A 282 25.98 12.77 29.31
C SER A 282 27.30 12.84 28.55
N ALA A 283 27.36 13.70 27.55
CA ALA A 283 28.63 14.04 26.90
C ALA A 283 29.54 14.61 27.98
N SER A 284 30.41 13.78 28.50
CA SER A 284 31.49 14.20 29.38
C SER A 284 32.39 15.12 28.59
N SER A 285 32.45 16.36 29.05
CA SER A 285 33.42 17.38 28.70
C SER A 285 34.87 16.88 29.02
N GLU A 286 35.48 16.14 28.12
CA GLU A 286 36.89 15.80 28.18
C GLU A 286 37.45 15.62 26.77
N SER A 287 37.87 16.72 26.15
CA SER A 287 38.99 16.78 25.20
C SER A 287 39.13 18.17 24.55
N GLN A 288 39.23 19.21 25.36
CA GLN A 288 39.82 20.47 24.92
C GLN A 288 41.05 20.75 25.80
N ASP A 289 42.11 19.97 25.66
CA ASP A 289 43.45 20.34 26.11
C ASP A 289 44.48 19.27 25.71
N ARG A 290 44.75 19.14 24.44
CA ARG A 290 46.01 18.50 23.95
C ARG A 290 46.23 18.71 22.45
N VAL A 291 46.38 19.95 22.00
CA VAL A 291 47.12 20.26 20.80
C VAL A 291 47.78 21.63 20.97
N LEU A 292 48.72 21.72 21.84
CA LEU A 292 49.77 22.79 21.84
C LEU A 292 50.92 22.26 22.69
N THR A 293 51.83 21.51 22.07
CA THR A 293 53.26 21.38 22.36
C THR A 293 53.81 20.12 21.72
N ALA A 294 54.46 20.29 20.56
CA ALA A 294 55.70 19.62 20.13
C ALA A 294 55.90 19.90 18.64
N ARG A 295 56.76 20.88 18.45
CA ARG A 295 57.84 21.02 17.46
C ARG A 295 57.63 20.32 16.10
#